data_89482c1fbfc6994e999a3687c16cba65
#
_entry.id   89482c1fbfc6994e999a3687c16cba65
#
_cell.length_a   1.000
_cell.length_b   1.000
_cell.length_c   1.000
_cell.angle_alpha   90.00
_cell.angle_beta   90.00
_cell.angle_gamma   90.00
#
_symmetry.space_group_name_H-M   'P 1'
#
loop_
_entity.id
_entity.type
_entity.pdbx_description
1 polymer ?
#
loop_
_entity_poly.entity_id
_entity_poly.type
_entity_poly.pdbx_seq_one_letter_code
_entity_poly.pdbx_strand_id
1 'polypeptide(L)'
;FKADAMRRHSPTNYARASARGEELYRRAVARLHEEGFYVVGRITCFKDTYFVKDNPQSAITEIATGEPYKHNKSYWPSAYDRKVWQFNVELAREAVEKFGFNEINFDYVRFPDRMTKIESLVDYHNVYGESKVQAIQRFVRYACDEIHAVGAYVSIDVFGESANPGYTTAYGQYWPAISNVCD
;
A
#
# COMPACT_ATOMS: atom_id res chain seq x y z
N PHE A 1 -2.30 15.50 1.32
CA PHE A 1 -2.79 16.14 2.55
C PHE A 1 -1.93 15.74 3.75
N LYS A 2 -2.08 16.44 4.87
CA LYS A 2 -1.40 16.14 6.13
C LYS A 2 -2.25 15.18 6.96
N ALA A 3 -1.90 13.89 6.90
CA ALA A 3 -2.60 12.84 7.63
C ALA A 3 -1.98 12.61 9.01
N ASP A 4 -2.81 12.31 10.01
CA ASP A 4 -2.33 11.91 11.34
C ASP A 4 -1.61 10.57 11.29
N ALA A 5 -2.01 9.65 10.42
CA ALA A 5 -1.28 8.41 10.17
C ALA A 5 0.15 8.68 9.69
N MET A 6 0.36 9.65 8.78
CA MET A 6 1.71 10.05 8.36
C MET A 6 2.50 10.64 9.55
N ARG A 7 1.88 11.48 10.37
CA ARG A 7 2.53 12.07 11.54
C ARG A 7 3.01 11.01 12.53
N ARG A 8 2.22 9.96 12.74
CA ARG A 8 2.55 8.86 13.67
C ARG A 8 3.57 7.88 13.11
N HIS A 9 3.43 7.49 11.85
CA HIS A 9 4.17 6.37 11.27
C HIS A 9 5.29 6.79 10.32
N SER A 10 5.20 7.96 9.68
CA SER A 10 6.15 8.43 8.69
C SER A 10 6.28 9.96 8.71
N PRO A 11 7.00 10.53 9.70
CA PRO A 11 7.21 11.97 9.82
C PRO A 11 7.79 12.62 8.57
N THR A 12 8.62 11.91 7.80
CA THR A 12 9.16 12.40 6.54
C THR A 12 8.05 12.57 5.48
N ASN A 13 7.14 11.60 5.35
CA ASN A 13 5.95 11.75 4.48
C ASN A 13 5.07 12.92 4.96
N TYR A 14 4.85 13.04 6.27
CA TYR A 14 4.09 14.15 6.85
C TYR A 14 4.72 15.52 6.54
N ALA A 15 6.04 15.64 6.67
CA ALA A 15 6.76 16.89 6.37
C ALA A 15 6.63 17.29 4.90
N ARG A 16 6.58 16.33 3.99
CA ARG A 16 6.41 16.53 2.55
C ARG A 16 4.97 16.82 2.12
N ALA A 17 4.00 16.42 2.93
CA ALA A 17 2.59 16.67 2.67
C ALA A 17 2.23 18.15 2.83
N SER A 18 1.25 18.61 2.04
CA SER A 18 0.81 20.01 2.01
C SER A 18 -0.49 20.21 2.77
N ALA A 19 -0.51 21.13 3.73
CA ALA A 19 -1.74 21.56 4.39
C ALA A 19 -2.67 22.31 3.41
N ARG A 20 -2.10 23.11 2.49
CA ARG A 20 -2.88 23.77 1.43
C ARG A 20 -3.51 22.74 0.47
N GLY A 21 -2.81 21.63 0.23
CA GLY A 21 -3.34 20.54 -0.57
C GLY A 21 -4.60 19.92 0.05
N GLU A 22 -4.72 19.87 1.37
CA GLU A 22 -5.89 19.32 2.06
C GLU A 22 -7.18 20.08 1.69
N GLU A 23 -7.15 21.41 1.76
CA GLU A 23 -8.32 22.23 1.42
C GLU A 23 -8.66 22.14 -0.08
N LEU A 24 -7.65 22.08 -0.95
CA LEU A 24 -7.88 21.88 -2.38
C LEU A 24 -8.52 20.51 -2.66
N TYR A 25 -8.07 19.44 -1.99
CA TYR A 25 -8.67 18.11 -2.10
C TYR A 25 -10.13 18.11 -1.65
N ARG A 26 -10.41 18.69 -0.49
CA ARG A 26 -11.76 18.76 0.06
C ARG A 26 -12.73 19.42 -0.92
N ARG A 27 -12.37 20.59 -1.45
CA ARG A 27 -13.19 21.31 -2.42
C ARG A 27 -13.33 20.57 -3.75
N ALA A 28 -12.26 19.97 -4.24
CA ALA A 28 -12.28 19.23 -5.50
C ALA A 28 -13.18 17.99 -5.40
N VAL A 29 -13.05 17.19 -4.34
CA VAL A 29 -13.90 16.01 -4.14
C VAL A 29 -15.35 16.39 -3.94
N ALA A 30 -15.63 17.43 -3.12
CA ALA A 30 -17.00 17.92 -2.93
C ALA A 30 -17.62 18.37 -4.26
N ARG A 31 -16.90 19.13 -5.07
CA ARG A 31 -17.36 19.58 -6.38
C ARG A 31 -17.64 18.42 -7.33
N LEU A 32 -16.77 17.40 -7.36
CA LEU A 32 -16.96 16.21 -8.18
C LEU A 32 -18.25 15.46 -7.76
N HIS A 33 -18.50 15.33 -6.45
CA HIS A 33 -19.74 14.71 -5.96
C HIS A 33 -20.99 15.52 -6.35
N GLU A 34 -20.96 16.87 -6.25
CA GLU A 34 -22.05 17.72 -6.71
C GLU A 34 -22.38 17.52 -8.19
N GLU A 35 -21.38 17.22 -9.01
CA GLU A 35 -21.54 16.91 -10.43
C GLU A 35 -21.86 15.42 -10.69
N GLY A 36 -22.03 14.60 -9.65
CA GLY A 36 -22.41 13.18 -9.76
C GLY A 36 -21.26 12.21 -10.09
N PHE A 37 -19.99 12.63 -9.92
CA PHE A 37 -18.85 11.75 -10.16
C PHE A 37 -18.63 10.79 -9.00
N TYR A 38 -18.22 9.56 -9.34
CA TYR A 38 -17.64 8.60 -8.43
C TYR A 38 -16.14 8.90 -8.28
N VAL A 39 -15.67 9.15 -7.06
CA VAL A 39 -14.32 9.67 -6.82
C VAL A 39 -13.46 8.62 -6.11
N VAL A 40 -12.34 8.27 -6.73
CA VAL A 40 -11.39 7.26 -6.25
C VAL A 40 -10.13 7.94 -5.70
N GLY A 41 -9.75 7.62 -4.47
CA GLY A 41 -8.49 8.02 -3.85
C GLY A 41 -7.43 6.95 -4.05
N ARG A 42 -6.24 7.30 -4.59
CA ARG A 42 -5.15 6.34 -4.84
C ARG A 42 -4.05 6.46 -3.80
N ILE A 43 -3.63 5.32 -3.23
CA ILE A 43 -2.55 5.20 -2.24
C ILE A 43 -1.52 4.19 -2.72
N THR A 44 -0.25 4.58 -2.66
CA THR A 44 0.89 3.69 -2.94
C THR A 44 1.33 2.98 -1.65
N CYS A 45 1.28 1.64 -1.61
CA CYS A 45 1.52 0.86 -0.39
C CYS A 45 2.99 0.47 -0.18
N PHE A 46 3.43 -0.62 -0.84
CA PHE A 46 4.72 -1.28 -0.52
C PHE A 46 5.91 -0.75 -1.34
N LYS A 47 5.81 0.49 -1.83
CA LYS A 47 6.93 1.21 -2.45
C LYS A 47 6.98 2.61 -1.89
N ASP A 48 7.61 2.79 -0.73
CA ASP A 48 7.67 4.07 -0.03
C ASP A 48 9.05 4.30 0.61
N THR A 49 9.88 5.05 -0.12
CA THR A 49 11.23 5.42 0.32
C THR A 49 11.22 6.28 1.58
N TYR A 50 10.20 7.11 1.77
CA TYR A 50 10.13 8.01 2.91
C TYR A 50 9.65 7.30 4.17
N PHE A 51 8.74 6.34 4.03
CA PHE A 51 8.38 5.46 5.13
C PHE A 51 9.59 4.65 5.62
N VAL A 52 10.36 4.07 4.67
CA VAL A 52 11.58 3.31 5.02
C VAL A 52 12.62 4.20 5.70
N LYS A 53 12.76 5.47 5.29
CA LYS A 53 13.67 6.40 5.95
C LYS A 53 13.36 6.58 7.45
N ASP A 54 12.08 6.62 7.79
CA ASP A 54 11.61 6.76 9.18
C ASP A 54 11.57 5.40 9.92
N ASN A 55 11.45 4.29 9.17
CA ASN A 55 11.27 2.94 9.68
C ASN A 55 12.20 1.94 8.95
N PRO A 56 13.53 2.06 9.06
CA PRO A 56 14.45 1.18 8.34
C PRO A 56 14.30 -0.30 8.68
N GLN A 57 13.85 -0.61 9.91
CA GLN A 57 13.58 -1.98 10.37
C GLN A 57 12.37 -2.63 9.67
N SER A 58 11.51 -1.85 9.03
CA SER A 58 10.35 -2.34 8.27
C SER A 58 10.68 -2.56 6.77
N ALA A 59 11.91 -2.26 6.35
CA ALA A 59 12.33 -2.40 4.95
C ALA A 59 12.66 -3.84 4.59
N ILE A 60 12.63 -4.15 3.30
CA ILE A 60 13.38 -5.29 2.76
C ILE A 60 14.87 -4.93 2.91
N THR A 61 15.68 -5.82 3.48
CA THR A 61 17.09 -5.55 3.78
C THR A 61 18.05 -6.48 3.03
N GLU A 62 19.28 -6.06 2.84
CA GLU A 62 20.35 -6.93 2.36
C GLU A 62 20.81 -7.84 3.50
N ILE A 63 20.89 -9.15 3.25
CA ILE A 63 21.32 -10.12 4.27
C ILE A 63 22.76 -9.83 4.73
N ALA A 64 23.63 -9.41 3.79
CA ALA A 64 25.05 -9.19 4.09
C ALA A 64 25.31 -7.98 4.99
N THR A 65 24.50 -6.94 4.91
CA THR A 65 24.73 -5.66 5.61
C THR A 65 23.68 -5.36 6.66
N GLY A 66 22.47 -5.95 6.55
CA GLY A 66 21.31 -5.58 7.34
C GLY A 66 20.67 -4.24 6.95
N GLU A 67 21.25 -3.53 5.97
CA GLU A 67 20.77 -2.22 5.53
C GLU A 67 19.59 -2.36 4.55
N PRO A 68 18.71 -1.34 4.45
CA PRO A 68 17.61 -1.36 3.50
C PRO A 68 18.07 -1.56 2.06
N TYR A 69 17.51 -2.58 1.39
CA TYR A 69 17.79 -2.88 -0.01
C TYR A 69 17.12 -1.89 -0.96
N LYS A 70 17.88 -1.33 -1.88
CA LYS A 70 17.39 -0.37 -2.86
C LYS A 70 17.06 -1.04 -4.19
N HIS A 71 15.78 -1.17 -4.49
CA HIS A 71 15.29 -1.73 -5.75
C HIS A 71 14.80 -0.61 -6.70
N ASN A 72 15.34 -0.56 -7.92
CA ASN A 72 14.96 0.45 -8.93
C ASN A 72 14.87 1.87 -8.37
N LYS A 73 15.92 2.31 -7.67
CA LYS A 73 16.07 3.65 -7.05
C LYS A 73 15.10 3.95 -5.90
N SER A 74 14.33 2.97 -5.45
CA SER A 74 13.38 3.12 -4.33
C SER A 74 13.66 2.10 -3.24
N TYR A 75 13.35 2.46 -2.01
CA TYR A 75 13.27 1.50 -0.91
C TYR A 75 11.84 0.99 -0.78
N TRP A 76 11.72 -0.26 -0.36
CA TRP A 76 10.44 -0.94 -0.25
C TRP A 76 10.24 -1.42 1.19
N PRO A 77 9.17 -0.98 1.86
CA PRO A 77 8.70 -1.62 3.08
C PRO A 77 8.35 -3.08 2.79
N SER A 78 8.61 -3.96 3.75
CA SER A 78 8.23 -5.35 3.60
C SER A 78 6.70 -5.51 3.66
N ALA A 79 6.13 -6.20 2.67
CA ALA A 79 4.71 -6.54 2.69
C ALA A 79 4.35 -7.61 3.75
N TYR A 80 5.32 -8.19 4.44
CA TYR A 80 5.09 -9.04 5.61
C TYR A 80 4.95 -8.25 6.91
N ASP A 81 5.39 -6.97 6.96
CA ASP A 81 5.32 -6.16 8.18
C ASP A 81 3.92 -5.57 8.38
N ARG A 82 3.27 -5.95 9.49
CA ARG A 82 1.93 -5.48 9.86
C ARG A 82 1.88 -3.99 10.21
N LYS A 83 2.98 -3.38 10.61
CA LYS A 83 3.07 -1.93 10.82
C LYS A 83 2.90 -1.15 9.53
N VAL A 84 3.44 -1.70 8.44
CA VAL A 84 3.26 -1.12 7.09
C VAL A 84 1.79 -1.22 6.66
N TRP A 85 1.12 -2.34 6.96
CA TRP A 85 -0.31 -2.49 6.71
C TRP A 85 -1.13 -1.45 7.46
N GLN A 86 -0.87 -1.35 8.76
CA GLN A 86 -1.56 -0.39 9.64
C GLN A 86 -1.40 1.03 9.12
N PHE A 87 -0.19 1.46 8.78
CA PHE A 87 0.07 2.79 8.23
C PHE A 87 -0.77 3.08 6.98
N ASN A 88 -0.75 2.17 5.99
CA ASN A 88 -1.46 2.37 4.74
C ASN A 88 -2.98 2.40 4.94
N VAL A 89 -3.50 1.55 5.80
CA VAL A 89 -4.94 1.48 6.06
C VAL A 89 -5.42 2.67 6.90
N GLU A 90 -4.67 3.09 7.92
CA GLU A 90 -5.00 4.30 8.68
C GLU A 90 -5.00 5.56 7.80
N LEU A 91 -4.01 5.68 6.89
CA LEU A 91 -3.96 6.75 5.90
C LEU A 91 -5.19 6.74 4.98
N ALA A 92 -5.59 5.55 4.53
CA ALA A 92 -6.77 5.37 3.67
C ALA A 92 -8.06 5.75 4.40
N ARG A 93 -8.24 5.29 5.64
CA ARG A 93 -9.41 5.66 6.47
C ARG A 93 -9.50 7.17 6.66
N GLU A 94 -8.39 7.83 7.03
CA GLU A 94 -8.38 9.29 7.15
C GLU A 94 -8.76 10.00 5.85
N ALA A 95 -8.31 9.47 4.69
CA ALA A 95 -8.67 10.04 3.40
C ALA A 95 -10.17 9.94 3.13
N VAL A 96 -10.79 8.79 3.41
CA VAL A 96 -12.24 8.61 3.29
C VAL A 96 -12.99 9.53 4.23
N GLU A 97 -12.65 9.54 5.51
CA GLU A 97 -13.31 10.33 6.56
C GLU A 97 -13.20 11.85 6.32
N LYS A 98 -12.05 12.31 5.83
CA LYS A 98 -11.78 13.74 5.59
C LYS A 98 -12.35 14.27 4.27
N PHE A 99 -12.35 13.44 3.22
CA PHE A 99 -12.67 13.91 1.86
C PHE A 99 -13.89 13.24 1.24
N GLY A 100 -14.36 12.11 1.79
CA GLY A 100 -15.51 11.39 1.28
C GLY A 100 -15.26 10.65 -0.04
N PHE A 101 -14.07 10.11 -0.26
CA PHE A 101 -13.82 9.23 -1.40
C PHE A 101 -14.80 8.06 -1.40
N ASN A 102 -15.36 7.72 -2.58
CA ASN A 102 -16.23 6.56 -2.74
C ASN A 102 -15.44 5.25 -2.65
N GLU A 103 -14.17 5.31 -3.04
CA GLU A 103 -13.31 4.14 -3.14
C GLU A 103 -11.86 4.53 -2.86
N ILE A 104 -11.10 3.62 -2.27
CA ILE A 104 -9.65 3.69 -2.19
C ILE A 104 -9.05 2.64 -3.13
N ASN A 105 -8.25 3.12 -4.07
CA ASN A 105 -7.42 2.28 -4.92
C ASN A 105 -6.03 2.14 -4.30
N PHE A 106 -5.64 0.92 -3.94
CA PHE A 106 -4.30 0.63 -3.45
C PHE A 106 -3.39 0.17 -4.58
N ASP A 107 -2.33 0.92 -4.83
CA ASP A 107 -1.30 0.57 -5.80
C ASP A 107 -0.03 0.06 -5.11
N TYR A 108 0.81 -0.63 -5.86
CA TYR A 108 2.00 -1.32 -5.34
C TYR A 108 1.68 -2.31 -4.21
N VAL A 109 0.52 -2.96 -4.29
CA VAL A 109 0.13 -4.06 -3.38
C VAL A 109 0.80 -5.34 -3.87
N ARG A 110 2.11 -5.40 -3.70
CA ARG A 110 2.98 -6.48 -4.17
C ARG A 110 4.39 -6.37 -3.60
N PHE A 111 5.15 -7.44 -3.71
CA PHE A 111 6.61 -7.39 -3.53
C PHE A 111 7.28 -6.78 -4.77
N PRO A 112 8.56 -6.37 -4.69
CA PRO A 112 9.30 -5.89 -5.85
C PRO A 112 9.33 -6.98 -6.96
N ASP A 113 9.17 -6.55 -8.21
CA ASP A 113 9.33 -7.40 -9.38
C ASP A 113 10.81 -7.64 -9.71
N ARG A 114 11.10 -8.64 -10.58
CA ARG A 114 12.45 -8.96 -11.07
C ARG A 114 13.47 -9.27 -9.97
N MET A 115 13.03 -9.82 -8.85
CA MET A 115 13.87 -10.16 -7.70
C MET A 115 14.51 -11.56 -7.81
N THR A 116 14.13 -12.39 -8.76
CA THR A 116 14.54 -13.82 -8.83
C THR A 116 16.03 -14.05 -8.69
N LYS A 117 16.87 -13.19 -9.29
CA LYS A 117 18.34 -13.31 -9.24
C LYS A 117 18.97 -12.88 -7.91
N ILE A 118 18.24 -12.12 -7.12
CA ILE A 118 18.72 -11.51 -5.86
C ILE A 118 17.88 -11.94 -4.66
N GLU A 119 16.92 -12.83 -4.86
CA GLU A 119 16.02 -13.32 -3.82
C GLU A 119 16.78 -13.87 -2.60
N SER A 120 17.90 -14.58 -2.85
CA SER A 120 18.74 -15.15 -1.80
C SER A 120 19.67 -14.13 -1.11
N LEU A 121 19.71 -12.90 -1.58
CA LEU A 121 20.57 -11.83 -1.04
C LEU A 121 19.81 -10.85 -0.14
N VAL A 122 18.48 -10.97 -0.08
CA VAL A 122 17.62 -10.06 0.67
C VAL A 122 16.79 -10.81 1.71
N ASP A 123 16.53 -10.13 2.82
CA ASP A 123 15.59 -10.56 3.84
C ASP A 123 14.33 -9.73 3.75
N TYR A 124 13.19 -10.41 3.61
CA TYR A 124 11.86 -9.81 3.62
C TYR A 124 11.26 -9.75 5.03
N HIS A 125 11.95 -10.23 6.04
CA HIS A 125 11.48 -10.30 7.44
C HIS A 125 10.14 -11.04 7.59
N ASN A 126 10.03 -12.21 6.97
CA ASN A 126 8.83 -13.04 6.98
C ASN A 126 8.68 -13.80 8.30
N VAL A 127 8.33 -13.09 9.36
CA VAL A 127 8.19 -13.68 10.72
C VAL A 127 6.95 -14.56 10.87
N TYR A 128 6.02 -14.51 9.92
CA TYR A 128 4.76 -15.27 9.96
C TYR A 128 4.81 -16.56 9.14
N GLY A 129 5.90 -16.83 8.41
CA GLY A 129 6.01 -18.01 7.55
C GLY A 129 4.99 -18.05 6.41
N GLU A 130 4.52 -16.90 5.95
CA GLU A 130 3.52 -16.80 4.88
C GLU A 130 4.17 -16.82 3.50
N SER A 131 3.47 -17.36 2.51
CA SER A 131 3.86 -17.10 1.12
C SER A 131 3.57 -15.64 0.76
N LYS A 132 4.24 -15.12 -0.29
CA LYS A 132 3.97 -13.76 -0.81
C LYS A 132 2.50 -13.58 -1.18
N VAL A 133 1.88 -14.60 -1.80
CA VAL A 133 0.44 -14.58 -2.14
C VAL A 133 -0.43 -14.48 -0.90
N GLN A 134 -0.13 -15.26 0.14
CA GLN A 134 -0.90 -15.20 1.39
C GLN A 134 -0.78 -13.83 2.07
N ALA A 135 0.41 -13.25 2.11
CA ALA A 135 0.61 -11.93 2.69
C ALA A 135 -0.20 -10.86 1.94
N ILE A 136 -0.14 -10.85 0.61
CA ILE A 136 -0.89 -9.88 -0.21
C ILE A 136 -2.40 -10.07 -0.03
N GLN A 137 -2.92 -11.31 -0.12
CA GLN A 137 -4.35 -11.58 0.09
C GLN A 137 -4.82 -11.12 1.48
N ARG A 138 -4.05 -11.39 2.53
CA ARG A 138 -4.40 -10.99 3.90
C ARG A 138 -4.37 -9.48 4.08
N PHE A 139 -3.39 -8.79 3.46
CA PHE A 139 -3.39 -7.34 3.45
C PHE A 139 -4.64 -6.78 2.78
N VAL A 140 -4.98 -7.28 1.58
CA VAL A 140 -6.17 -6.82 0.85
C VAL A 140 -7.43 -7.03 1.69
N ARG A 141 -7.59 -8.21 2.31
CA ARG A 141 -8.73 -8.48 3.19
C ARG A 141 -8.80 -7.50 4.37
N TYR A 142 -7.67 -7.31 5.06
CA TYR A 142 -7.60 -6.34 6.17
C TYR A 142 -7.97 -4.93 5.70
N ALA A 143 -7.44 -4.50 4.56
CA ALA A 143 -7.76 -3.19 4.00
C ALA A 143 -9.25 -3.06 3.65
N CYS A 144 -9.85 -4.08 3.03
CA CYS A 144 -11.29 -4.09 2.72
C CYS A 144 -12.14 -4.00 3.99
N ASP A 145 -11.87 -4.84 5.00
CA ASP A 145 -12.63 -4.83 6.25
C ASP A 145 -12.61 -3.44 6.91
N GLU A 146 -11.44 -2.79 6.95
CA GLU A 146 -11.27 -1.48 7.59
C GLU A 146 -11.84 -0.32 6.76
N ILE A 147 -11.76 -0.37 5.44
CA ILE A 147 -12.28 0.69 4.56
C ILE A 147 -13.80 0.58 4.40
N HIS A 148 -14.35 -0.63 4.33
CA HIS A 148 -15.80 -0.85 4.37
C HIS A 148 -16.41 -0.31 5.67
N ALA A 149 -15.70 -0.44 6.80
CA ALA A 149 -16.16 0.09 8.08
C ALA A 149 -16.33 1.63 8.10
N VAL A 150 -15.67 2.34 7.20
CA VAL A 150 -15.82 3.80 7.02
C VAL A 150 -16.63 4.18 5.77
N GLY A 151 -17.26 3.20 5.11
CA GLY A 151 -18.26 3.40 4.07
C GLY A 151 -17.70 3.62 2.66
N ALA A 152 -16.49 3.17 2.35
CA ALA A 152 -15.90 3.23 1.02
C ALA A 152 -15.56 1.82 0.49
N TYR A 153 -15.40 1.71 -0.83
CA TYR A 153 -14.98 0.49 -1.53
C TYR A 153 -13.45 0.43 -1.67
N VAL A 154 -12.95 -0.75 -2.06
CA VAL A 154 -11.51 -0.99 -2.24
C VAL A 154 -11.23 -1.62 -3.60
N SER A 155 -10.30 -1.04 -4.34
CA SER A 155 -9.70 -1.66 -5.52
C SER A 155 -8.18 -1.75 -5.41
N ILE A 156 -7.60 -2.66 -6.19
CA ILE A 156 -6.16 -2.97 -6.16
C ILE A 156 -5.60 -2.90 -7.58
N ASP A 157 -4.49 -2.18 -7.74
CA ASP A 157 -3.74 -2.25 -9.00
C ASP A 157 -2.92 -3.53 -9.06
N VAL A 158 -3.11 -4.28 -10.14
CA VAL A 158 -2.37 -5.52 -10.42
C VAL A 158 -1.71 -5.46 -11.80
N PHE A 159 -0.59 -6.15 -11.96
CA PHE A 159 -0.04 -6.37 -13.30
C PHE A 159 -0.96 -7.27 -14.13
N GLY A 160 -1.14 -6.95 -15.41
CA GLY A 160 -2.01 -7.71 -16.32
C GLY A 160 -1.67 -9.20 -16.41
N GLU A 161 -0.40 -9.57 -16.24
CA GLU A 161 0.02 -10.98 -16.20
C GLU A 161 -0.57 -11.78 -15.02
N SER A 162 -0.93 -11.11 -13.92
CA SER A 162 -1.53 -11.77 -12.76
C SER A 162 -2.95 -12.30 -13.05
N ALA A 163 -3.61 -11.79 -14.09
CA ALA A 163 -4.93 -12.24 -14.54
C ALA A 163 -4.89 -13.52 -15.39
N ASN A 164 -3.70 -13.99 -15.79
CA ASN A 164 -3.57 -15.23 -16.55
C ASN A 164 -3.97 -16.43 -15.69
N PRO A 165 -4.87 -17.31 -16.16
CA PRO A 165 -5.30 -18.48 -15.41
C PRO A 165 -4.13 -19.37 -15.00
N GLY A 166 -4.06 -19.73 -13.72
CA GLY A 166 -3.02 -20.60 -13.17
C GLY A 166 -1.64 -19.98 -13.02
N TYR A 167 -1.47 -18.68 -13.35
CA TYR A 167 -0.20 -17.99 -13.19
C TYR A 167 -0.08 -17.34 -11.81
N THR A 168 0.93 -17.74 -11.05
CA THR A 168 1.27 -17.10 -9.77
C THR A 168 2.50 -16.23 -9.96
N THR A 169 2.36 -14.92 -9.73
CA THR A 169 3.48 -14.00 -9.89
C THR A 169 4.52 -14.15 -8.78
N ALA A 170 5.79 -13.95 -9.11
CA ALA A 170 6.89 -13.97 -8.13
C ALA A 170 6.81 -12.84 -7.09
N TYR A 171 5.99 -11.82 -7.31
CA TYR A 171 5.80 -10.67 -6.44
C TYR A 171 4.48 -10.71 -5.64
N GLY A 172 3.81 -11.87 -5.60
CA GLY A 172 2.68 -12.16 -4.71
C GLY A 172 1.29 -11.78 -5.23
N GLN A 173 1.16 -11.25 -6.44
CA GLN A 173 -0.14 -11.01 -7.04
C GLN A 173 -0.64 -12.29 -7.71
N TYR A 174 -1.74 -12.82 -7.20
CA TYR A 174 -2.44 -13.98 -7.73
C TYR A 174 -3.93 -13.62 -7.80
N TRP A 175 -4.44 -13.51 -9.04
CA TRP A 175 -5.78 -12.98 -9.28
C TRP A 175 -6.89 -13.68 -8.50
N PRO A 176 -6.97 -15.04 -8.47
CA PRO A 176 -8.03 -15.71 -7.71
C PRO A 176 -8.00 -15.43 -6.22
N ALA A 177 -6.83 -15.11 -5.65
CA ALA A 177 -6.70 -14.77 -4.23
C ALA A 177 -7.12 -13.33 -3.94
N ILE A 178 -6.89 -12.40 -4.88
CA ILE A 178 -7.19 -10.98 -4.73
C ILE A 178 -8.67 -10.71 -5.05
N SER A 179 -9.16 -11.21 -6.21
CA SER A 179 -10.52 -10.94 -6.70
C SER A 179 -11.64 -11.49 -5.83
N ASN A 180 -11.33 -12.35 -4.86
CA ASN A 180 -12.31 -12.87 -3.92
C ASN A 180 -12.44 -12.04 -2.64
N VAL A 181 -11.64 -10.98 -2.48
CA VAL A 181 -11.56 -10.21 -1.22
C VAL A 181 -11.62 -8.69 -1.39
N CYS A 182 -11.52 -8.18 -2.61
CA CYS A 182 -11.75 -6.75 -2.92
C CYS A 182 -13.01 -6.56 -3.76
N ASP A 183 -13.45 -5.32 -3.94
CA ASP A 183 -14.65 -4.93 -4.67
C ASP A 183 -14.44 -4.94 -6.20
#